data_64258749ba51c0a33ded012a3075b7b2
#
_entry.id   64258749ba51c0a33ded012a3075b7b2
#
_cell.length_a   1.000
_cell.length_b   1.000
_cell.length_c   1.000
_cell.angle_alpha   90.00
_cell.angle_beta   90.00
_cell.angle_gamma   90.00
#
_symmetry.space_group_name_H-M   'P 1'
#
loop_
_entity.id
_entity.type
_entity.pdbx_description
1 polymer ?
#
loop_
_entity_poly.entity_id
_entity_poly.type
_entity_poly.pdbx_seq_one_letter_code
_entity_poly.pdbx_strand_id
1 'polypeptide(L)'
;MSFVARLEAELEQFKQDGVYKRLNYLEAPQAARTRMQGRGDVVILSSNNYLGLCDAPEVVAAGKRALDQFGAGTGSVRFICGTFTIHRELEAALARFVGCESSLTYVSCWNANEGLVPTLLGEQDIVISDQLNHASIIDSIRLAKTITKCQTAVYRHSDMADLEDKLKAAKQARLKLIFTDGVFSMEGDIAKLPDIVALARKYDAVVAMDDSHATGVLGRTGRGTAEHYAMLGQVDIITSTLGKALGGAAGGFTAGPAALADYLTQRSRPQLFSNALPPTVAGSALAAVQYVQRHPELVTRLHEHARYFRERLLALGFKPLPGDTPVVPVILGETAQAIRMSEALLDEGVFVTGFGYPVVPQGHARIRCQLSAAHTREDLDFALGAFRRVGTKLGLI
;
A
#
# COMPACT_ATOMS: atom_id res chain seq x y z
N MET A 1 -39.65 2.11 5.55
CA MET A 1 -38.85 1.78 4.35
C MET A 1 -38.24 0.39 4.59
N SER A 2 -38.32 -0.53 3.63
CA SER A 2 -37.71 -1.85 3.75
C SER A 2 -36.16 -1.73 3.69
N PHE A 3 -35.46 -2.75 4.16
CA PHE A 3 -34.00 -2.79 4.08
C PHE A 3 -33.49 -2.58 2.64
N VAL A 4 -34.09 -3.31 1.68
CA VAL A 4 -33.72 -3.22 0.26
C VAL A 4 -33.99 -1.81 -0.29
N ALA A 5 -35.18 -1.25 -0.05
CA ALA A 5 -35.54 0.08 -0.53
C ALA A 5 -34.60 1.19 0.01
N ARG A 6 -34.05 1.02 1.23
CA ARG A 6 -33.04 1.94 1.76
C ARG A 6 -31.74 1.83 0.98
N LEU A 7 -31.24 0.60 0.71
CA LEU A 7 -30.02 0.40 -0.06
C LEU A 7 -30.14 0.94 -1.50
N GLU A 8 -31.30 0.71 -2.15
CA GLU A 8 -31.57 1.22 -3.50
C GLU A 8 -31.54 2.76 -3.55
N ALA A 9 -32.11 3.41 -2.55
CA ALA A 9 -32.10 4.88 -2.45
C ALA A 9 -30.67 5.42 -2.24
N GLU A 10 -29.88 4.80 -1.37
CA GLU A 10 -28.46 5.17 -1.16
C GLU A 10 -27.62 4.93 -2.43
N LEU A 11 -27.82 3.81 -3.14
CA LEU A 11 -27.13 3.53 -4.40
C LEU A 11 -27.49 4.53 -5.50
N GLU A 12 -28.74 4.97 -5.57
CA GLU A 12 -29.17 6.01 -6.51
C GLU A 12 -28.54 7.35 -6.18
N GLN A 13 -28.44 7.69 -4.89
CA GLN A 13 -27.70 8.89 -4.45
C GLN A 13 -26.22 8.84 -4.87
N PHE A 14 -25.54 7.68 -4.72
CA PHE A 14 -24.15 7.52 -5.20
C PHE A 14 -23.99 7.75 -6.70
N LYS A 15 -25.00 7.38 -7.52
CA LYS A 15 -25.01 7.65 -8.96
C LYS A 15 -25.20 9.15 -9.25
N GLN A 16 -26.13 9.81 -8.54
CA GLN A 16 -26.37 11.24 -8.68
C GLN A 16 -25.15 12.05 -8.26
N ASP A 17 -24.49 11.65 -7.18
CA ASP A 17 -23.26 12.29 -6.68
C ASP A 17 -22.03 11.98 -7.54
N GLY A 18 -22.15 11.08 -8.53
CA GLY A 18 -21.03 10.65 -9.39
C GLY A 18 -19.95 9.84 -8.68
N VAL A 19 -20.26 9.25 -7.52
CA VAL A 19 -19.29 8.44 -6.73
C VAL A 19 -19.60 6.94 -6.82
N TYR A 20 -20.58 6.54 -7.62
CA TYR A 20 -20.93 5.15 -7.84
C TYR A 20 -19.81 4.40 -8.55
N LYS A 21 -19.28 3.36 -7.91
CA LYS A 21 -18.16 2.57 -8.45
C LYS A 21 -18.66 1.45 -9.36
N ARG A 22 -18.05 1.34 -10.53
CA ARG A 22 -18.23 0.21 -11.46
C ARG A 22 -16.97 -0.63 -11.50
N LEU A 23 -17.13 -1.96 -11.50
CA LEU A 23 -16.00 -2.87 -11.64
C LEU A 23 -15.64 -3.04 -13.10
N ASN A 24 -14.36 -2.92 -13.43
CA ASN A 24 -13.80 -3.26 -14.74
C ASN A 24 -13.20 -4.66 -14.66
N TYR A 25 -13.50 -5.52 -15.62
CA TYR A 25 -13.08 -6.92 -15.64
C TYR A 25 -11.89 -7.10 -16.59
N LEU A 26 -10.78 -7.64 -16.07
CA LEU A 26 -9.61 -8.01 -16.86
C LEU A 26 -9.77 -9.46 -17.35
N GLU A 27 -9.40 -9.72 -18.60
CA GLU A 27 -9.50 -11.04 -19.24
C GLU A 27 -8.12 -11.70 -19.45
N ALA A 28 -7.06 -11.05 -18.96
CA ALA A 28 -5.68 -11.51 -19.04
C ALA A 28 -4.94 -11.18 -17.74
N PRO A 29 -3.71 -11.70 -17.53
CA PRO A 29 -2.90 -11.33 -16.37
C PRO A 29 -2.73 -9.82 -16.22
N GLN A 30 -2.65 -9.36 -14.98
CA GLN A 30 -2.45 -7.95 -14.68
C GLN A 30 -0.99 -7.55 -14.92
N ALA A 31 -0.72 -7.03 -16.13
CA ALA A 31 0.58 -6.55 -16.60
C ALA A 31 0.55 -5.04 -16.92
N ALA A 32 1.62 -4.51 -17.49
CA ALA A 32 1.67 -3.12 -17.97
C ALA A 32 0.61 -2.82 -19.05
N ARG A 33 0.37 -3.82 -19.94
CA ARG A 33 -0.79 -3.91 -20.83
C ARG A 33 -1.58 -5.17 -20.53
N THR A 34 -2.89 -5.06 -20.58
CA THR A 34 -3.76 -6.22 -20.39
C THR A 34 -5.05 -6.04 -21.18
N ARG A 35 -5.77 -7.16 -21.40
CA ARG A 35 -7.09 -7.13 -22.05
C ARG A 35 -8.16 -6.86 -21.02
N MET A 36 -9.02 -5.89 -21.32
CA MET A 36 -10.17 -5.52 -20.51
C MET A 36 -11.47 -5.80 -21.27
N GLN A 37 -12.42 -6.44 -20.60
CA GLN A 37 -13.72 -6.79 -21.16
C GLN A 37 -14.44 -5.57 -21.73
N GLY A 38 -14.83 -5.65 -23.00
CA GLY A 38 -15.54 -4.58 -23.71
C GLY A 38 -14.68 -3.36 -24.09
N ARG A 39 -13.35 -3.40 -23.82
CA ARG A 39 -12.41 -2.29 -24.10
C ARG A 39 -11.21 -2.71 -24.96
N GLY A 40 -10.89 -4.01 -25.05
CA GLY A 40 -9.70 -4.51 -25.70
C GLY A 40 -8.43 -4.32 -24.86
N ASP A 41 -7.30 -4.10 -25.51
CA ASP A 41 -6.01 -3.93 -24.85
C ASP A 41 -5.86 -2.51 -24.30
N VAL A 42 -5.51 -2.40 -23.01
CA VAL A 42 -5.34 -1.13 -22.30
C VAL A 42 -3.98 -1.07 -21.60
N VAL A 43 -3.39 0.13 -21.53
CA VAL A 43 -2.23 0.41 -20.69
C VAL A 43 -2.72 0.68 -19.27
N ILE A 44 -2.17 -0.04 -18.30
CA ILE A 44 -2.56 0.09 -16.88
C ILE A 44 -1.66 1.09 -16.17
N LEU A 45 -2.22 2.20 -15.72
CA LEU A 45 -1.54 3.19 -14.88
C LEU A 45 -2.21 3.36 -13.50
N SER A 46 -3.01 2.38 -13.06
CA SER A 46 -3.68 2.40 -11.76
C SER A 46 -3.38 1.18 -10.88
N SER A 47 -2.47 0.32 -11.33
CA SER A 47 -2.09 -0.89 -10.61
C SER A 47 -1.01 -0.65 -9.56
N ASN A 48 -1.09 -1.41 -8.46
CA ASN A 48 -0.01 -1.51 -7.47
C ASN A 48 1.10 -2.51 -7.86
N ASN A 49 1.04 -3.10 -9.06
CA ASN A 49 2.06 -4.02 -9.59
C ASN A 49 3.34 -3.27 -10.02
N TYR A 50 3.96 -2.56 -9.06
CA TYR A 50 5.08 -1.63 -9.31
C TYR A 50 6.26 -2.26 -10.05
N LEU A 51 6.55 -3.53 -9.79
CA LEU A 51 7.70 -4.22 -10.41
C LEU A 51 7.29 -5.15 -11.56
N GLY A 52 5.99 -5.26 -11.87
CA GLY A 52 5.50 -6.15 -12.94
C GLY A 52 5.57 -7.64 -12.59
N LEU A 53 5.55 -8.00 -11.30
CA LEU A 53 5.77 -9.38 -10.87
C LEU A 53 4.50 -10.24 -10.81
N CYS A 54 3.31 -9.68 -11.03
CA CYS A 54 2.06 -10.44 -10.97
C CYS A 54 1.99 -11.62 -11.95
N ASP A 55 2.63 -11.49 -13.11
CA ASP A 55 2.69 -12.51 -14.16
C ASP A 55 4.12 -12.95 -14.51
N ALA A 56 5.11 -12.57 -13.68
CA ALA A 56 6.49 -13.00 -13.87
C ALA A 56 6.58 -14.54 -13.87
N PRO A 57 7.18 -15.18 -14.89
CA PRO A 57 7.17 -16.64 -15.04
C PRO A 57 7.70 -17.39 -13.83
N GLU A 58 8.75 -16.86 -13.19
CA GLU A 58 9.35 -17.46 -12.00
C GLU A 58 8.40 -17.41 -10.78
N VAL A 59 7.70 -16.29 -10.58
CA VAL A 59 6.72 -16.10 -9.51
C VAL A 59 5.52 -17.02 -9.71
N VAL A 60 5.00 -17.08 -10.93
CA VAL A 60 3.88 -17.97 -11.31
C VAL A 60 4.28 -19.45 -11.13
N ALA A 61 5.48 -19.83 -11.56
CA ALA A 61 5.96 -21.21 -11.40
C ALA A 61 6.13 -21.58 -9.93
N ALA A 62 6.57 -20.68 -9.06
CA ALA A 62 6.67 -20.89 -7.63
C ALA A 62 5.29 -21.11 -6.98
N GLY A 63 4.30 -20.32 -7.36
CA GLY A 63 2.92 -20.51 -6.91
C GLY A 63 2.36 -21.88 -7.32
N LYS A 64 2.61 -22.32 -8.56
CA LYS A 64 2.22 -23.65 -9.04
C LYS A 64 2.88 -24.77 -8.24
N ARG A 65 4.21 -24.70 -8.01
CA ARG A 65 4.91 -25.69 -7.17
C ARG A 65 4.36 -25.75 -5.75
N ALA A 66 4.06 -24.59 -5.15
CA ALA A 66 3.46 -24.55 -3.83
C ALA A 66 2.05 -25.18 -3.80
N LEU A 67 1.24 -25.00 -4.86
CA LEU A 67 -0.05 -25.65 -5.04
C LEU A 67 0.11 -27.17 -5.13
N ASP A 68 1.06 -27.66 -5.93
CA ASP A 68 1.32 -29.10 -6.10
C ASP A 68 1.80 -29.75 -4.79
N GLN A 69 2.63 -29.04 -4.01
CA GLN A 69 3.23 -29.56 -2.79
C GLN A 69 2.31 -29.50 -1.56
N PHE A 70 1.55 -28.42 -1.40
CA PHE A 70 0.81 -28.11 -0.17
C PHE A 70 -0.71 -28.08 -0.36
N GLY A 71 -1.21 -28.19 -1.59
CA GLY A 71 -2.63 -28.03 -1.91
C GLY A 71 -3.09 -26.56 -1.99
N ALA A 72 -4.39 -26.37 -2.20
CA ALA A 72 -5.00 -25.08 -2.49
C ALA A 72 -5.09 -24.14 -1.28
N GLY A 73 -5.12 -24.68 -0.07
CA GLY A 73 -5.34 -23.88 1.14
C GLY A 73 -4.80 -24.54 2.39
N THR A 74 -4.84 -23.79 3.49
CA THR A 74 -4.30 -24.23 4.79
C THR A 74 -5.32 -24.99 5.64
N GLY A 75 -6.62 -24.84 5.35
CA GLY A 75 -7.71 -25.48 6.07
C GLY A 75 -7.86 -25.09 7.55
N SER A 76 -6.99 -24.21 8.06
CA SER A 76 -6.93 -23.85 9.49
C SER A 76 -6.21 -22.54 9.74
N VAL A 77 -6.35 -22.01 10.95
CA VAL A 77 -5.55 -20.91 11.50
C VAL A 77 -4.13 -21.40 11.85
N ARG A 78 -3.20 -20.45 12.00
CA ARG A 78 -1.76 -20.72 12.14
C ARG A 78 -1.42 -21.65 13.31
N PHE A 79 -1.95 -21.42 14.49
CA PHE A 79 -1.54 -22.15 15.71
C PHE A 79 -2.17 -23.54 15.86
N ILE A 80 -3.23 -23.85 15.11
CA ILE A 80 -3.86 -25.19 15.16
C ILE A 80 -3.12 -26.14 14.21
N CYS A 81 -3.38 -26.05 12.90
CA CYS A 81 -2.72 -26.88 11.90
C CYS A 81 -2.52 -26.20 10.53
N GLY A 82 -2.69 -24.86 10.46
CA GLY A 82 -2.59 -24.09 9.23
C GLY A 82 -1.18 -23.54 8.94
N THR A 83 -0.14 -23.93 9.69
CA THR A 83 1.23 -23.47 9.46
C THR A 83 2.05 -24.48 8.68
N PHE A 84 2.53 -24.09 7.50
CA PHE A 84 3.40 -24.91 6.64
C PHE A 84 4.83 -24.38 6.65
N THR A 85 5.79 -25.21 6.20
CA THR A 85 7.21 -24.81 6.11
C THR A 85 7.42 -23.59 5.23
N ILE A 86 6.63 -23.43 4.16
CA ILE A 86 6.69 -22.28 3.25
C ILE A 86 6.38 -20.95 3.96
N HIS A 87 5.53 -20.93 5.01
CA HIS A 87 5.30 -19.72 5.80
C HIS A 87 6.55 -19.28 6.54
N ARG A 88 7.24 -20.23 7.21
CA ARG A 88 8.50 -19.97 7.92
C ARG A 88 9.59 -19.45 6.97
N GLU A 89 9.68 -20.05 5.77
CA GLU A 89 10.67 -19.64 4.75
C GLU A 89 10.39 -18.22 4.26
N LEU A 90 9.12 -17.90 3.97
CA LEU A 90 8.69 -16.57 3.58
C LEU A 90 8.96 -15.56 4.69
N GLU A 91 8.57 -15.86 5.93
CA GLU A 91 8.77 -14.97 7.09
C GLU A 91 10.24 -14.68 7.31
N ALA A 92 11.11 -15.70 7.25
CA ALA A 92 12.55 -15.49 7.34
C ALA A 92 13.11 -14.64 6.18
N ALA A 93 12.59 -14.80 4.96
CA ALA A 93 13.01 -14.00 3.81
C ALA A 93 12.57 -12.54 3.94
N LEU A 94 11.33 -12.29 4.39
CA LEU A 94 10.78 -10.96 4.60
C LEU A 94 11.53 -10.21 5.70
N ALA A 95 11.77 -10.84 6.85
CA ALA A 95 12.54 -10.24 7.95
C ALA A 95 13.91 -9.75 7.47
N ARG A 96 14.66 -10.62 6.79
CA ARG A 96 15.97 -10.25 6.20
C ARG A 96 15.85 -9.14 5.16
N PHE A 97 14.80 -9.18 4.34
CA PHE A 97 14.60 -8.19 3.28
C PHE A 97 14.38 -6.79 3.83
N VAL A 98 13.54 -6.62 4.85
CA VAL A 98 13.27 -5.31 5.45
C VAL A 98 14.24 -4.94 6.58
N GLY A 99 15.19 -5.83 6.94
CA GLY A 99 16.23 -5.57 7.94
C GLY A 99 15.75 -5.69 9.38
N CYS A 100 14.81 -6.59 9.64
CA CYS A 100 14.30 -6.93 10.97
C CYS A 100 14.79 -8.31 11.42
N GLU A 101 14.65 -8.60 12.72
CA GLU A 101 15.03 -9.88 13.32
C GLU A 101 14.06 -11.00 12.96
N SER A 102 12.75 -10.70 12.95
CA SER A 102 11.68 -11.65 12.67
C SER A 102 10.54 -11.01 11.91
N SER A 103 9.69 -11.83 11.31
CA SER A 103 8.40 -11.38 10.75
C SER A 103 7.32 -12.43 10.92
N LEU A 104 6.06 -11.99 10.82
CA LEU A 104 4.86 -12.80 10.90
C LEU A 104 3.91 -12.43 9.75
N THR A 105 3.48 -13.41 8.96
CA THR A 105 2.59 -13.19 7.81
C THR A 105 1.11 -13.21 8.20
N TYR A 106 0.32 -12.43 7.47
CA TYR A 106 -1.12 -12.28 7.56
C TYR A 106 -1.76 -12.44 6.17
N VAL A 107 -3.07 -12.66 6.10
CA VAL A 107 -3.79 -12.76 4.81
C VAL A 107 -3.87 -11.44 4.05
N SER A 108 -3.62 -10.32 4.73
CA SER A 108 -3.49 -8.99 4.13
C SER A 108 -2.70 -8.06 5.06
N CYS A 109 -2.17 -6.95 4.53
CA CYS A 109 -1.59 -5.89 5.37
C CYS A 109 -2.68 -5.17 6.19
N TRP A 110 -3.92 -5.15 5.71
CA TRP A 110 -5.05 -4.69 6.52
C TRP A 110 -5.12 -5.45 7.86
N ASN A 111 -5.08 -6.78 7.80
CA ASN A 111 -5.08 -7.62 9.01
C ASN A 111 -3.80 -7.46 9.85
N ALA A 112 -2.64 -7.23 9.22
CA ALA A 112 -1.41 -6.94 9.95
C ALA A 112 -1.55 -5.65 10.78
N ASN A 113 -2.04 -4.56 10.16
CA ASN A 113 -2.28 -3.29 10.85
C ASN A 113 -3.40 -3.41 11.88
N GLU A 114 -4.55 -4.01 11.51
CA GLU A 114 -5.69 -4.22 12.42
C GLU A 114 -5.29 -5.05 13.65
N GLY A 115 -4.44 -6.04 13.44
CA GLY A 115 -3.94 -6.91 14.51
C GLY A 115 -2.87 -6.27 15.39
N LEU A 116 -2.23 -5.16 14.97
CA LEU A 116 -1.08 -4.59 15.67
C LEU A 116 -1.48 -3.75 16.88
N VAL A 117 -2.19 -2.63 16.64
CA VAL A 117 -2.47 -1.63 17.69
C VAL A 117 -3.29 -2.21 18.85
N PRO A 118 -4.45 -2.91 18.63
CA PRO A 118 -5.23 -3.46 19.73
C PRO A 118 -4.56 -4.64 20.46
N THR A 119 -3.50 -5.22 19.86
CA THR A 119 -2.74 -6.28 20.53
C THR A 119 -1.66 -5.70 21.44
N LEU A 120 -1.02 -4.60 21.03
CA LEU A 120 0.12 -4.03 21.76
C LEU A 120 -0.30 -3.03 22.85
N LEU A 121 -1.37 -2.24 22.61
CA LEU A 121 -1.69 -1.09 23.45
C LEU A 121 -2.88 -1.34 24.37
N GLY A 122 -2.76 -0.84 25.61
CA GLY A 122 -3.81 -0.81 26.62
C GLY A 122 -4.13 0.61 27.09
N GLU A 123 -4.92 0.73 28.14
CA GLU A 123 -5.46 2.00 28.66
C GLU A 123 -4.37 3.02 29.03
N GLN A 124 -3.20 2.56 29.48
CA GLN A 124 -2.07 3.41 29.90
C GLN A 124 -1.17 3.82 28.73
N ASP A 125 -1.47 3.37 27.50
CA ASP A 125 -0.63 3.56 26.34
C ASP A 125 -1.28 4.55 25.37
N ILE A 126 -0.48 5.12 24.48
CA ILE A 126 -0.96 6.05 23.44
C ILE A 126 -0.42 5.66 22.07
N VAL A 127 -1.28 5.75 21.03
CA VAL A 127 -0.86 5.77 19.62
C VAL A 127 -0.97 7.18 19.08
N ILE A 128 0.09 7.63 18.40
CA ILE A 128 0.21 8.95 17.75
C ILE A 128 0.33 8.70 16.24
N SER A 129 -0.69 9.09 15.48
CA SER A 129 -0.87 8.74 14.07
C SER A 129 -0.70 9.96 13.16
N ASP A 130 -0.06 9.80 12.00
CA ASP A 130 -0.14 10.81 10.95
C ASP A 130 -1.58 10.95 10.43
N GLN A 131 -1.96 12.17 10.09
CA GLN A 131 -3.31 12.53 9.64
C GLN A 131 -3.71 11.81 8.33
N LEU A 132 -2.77 11.53 7.45
CA LEU A 132 -3.01 10.92 6.14
C LEU A 132 -2.70 9.42 6.07
N ASN A 133 -2.50 8.78 7.21
CA ASN A 133 -2.30 7.34 7.29
C ASN A 133 -3.40 6.55 6.58
N HIS A 134 -3.03 5.38 6.09
CA HIS A 134 -3.94 4.44 5.43
C HIS A 134 -5.12 4.06 6.34
N ALA A 135 -6.28 3.82 5.72
CA ALA A 135 -7.54 3.48 6.42
C ALA A 135 -7.38 2.30 7.39
N SER A 136 -6.55 1.30 7.09
CA SER A 136 -6.30 0.16 7.97
C SER A 136 -5.62 0.55 9.29
N ILE A 137 -4.73 1.55 9.26
CA ILE A 137 -4.11 2.11 10.47
C ILE A 137 -5.16 2.87 11.28
N ILE A 138 -5.94 3.72 10.60
CA ILE A 138 -7.01 4.51 11.25
C ILE A 138 -8.02 3.58 11.93
N ASP A 139 -8.46 2.52 11.25
CA ASP A 139 -9.45 1.58 11.79
C ASP A 139 -8.88 0.70 12.90
N SER A 140 -7.60 0.29 12.79
CA SER A 140 -6.88 -0.38 13.88
C SER A 140 -6.86 0.48 15.17
N ILE A 141 -6.59 1.78 15.02
CA ILE A 141 -6.60 2.74 16.14
C ILE A 141 -8.01 2.90 16.74
N ARG A 142 -9.03 3.01 15.89
CA ARG A 142 -10.44 3.07 16.33
C ARG A 142 -10.84 1.82 17.09
N LEU A 143 -10.45 0.66 16.59
CA LEU A 143 -10.68 -0.64 17.23
C LEU A 143 -9.98 -0.71 18.59
N ALA A 144 -8.72 -0.35 18.67
CA ALA A 144 -7.94 -0.32 19.91
C ALA A 144 -8.56 0.64 20.93
N LYS A 145 -8.90 1.88 20.53
CA LYS A 145 -9.58 2.85 21.38
C LYS A 145 -10.87 2.27 21.99
N THR A 146 -11.61 1.47 21.21
CA THR A 146 -12.87 0.87 21.68
C THR A 146 -12.64 -0.31 22.60
N ILE A 147 -11.73 -1.24 22.23
CA ILE A 147 -11.54 -2.52 22.94
C ILE A 147 -10.59 -2.38 24.13
N THR A 148 -9.42 -1.76 23.93
CA THR A 148 -8.36 -1.69 24.95
C THR A 148 -8.32 -0.37 25.67
N LYS A 149 -9.14 0.61 25.28
CA LYS A 149 -9.21 1.96 25.86
C LYS A 149 -7.88 2.74 25.72
N CYS A 150 -6.99 2.36 24.81
CA CYS A 150 -5.76 3.10 24.59
C CYS A 150 -6.03 4.56 24.20
N GLN A 151 -5.14 5.44 24.60
CA GLN A 151 -5.19 6.85 24.23
C GLN A 151 -4.78 7.03 22.76
N THR A 152 -5.31 8.06 22.11
CA THR A 152 -5.04 8.31 20.70
C THR A 152 -4.78 9.79 20.44
N ALA A 153 -3.81 10.11 19.60
CA ALA A 153 -3.56 11.44 19.09
C ALA A 153 -3.26 11.39 17.58
N VAL A 154 -3.60 12.47 16.89
CA VAL A 154 -3.30 12.64 15.46
C VAL A 154 -2.45 13.89 15.32
N TYR A 155 -1.35 13.80 14.57
CA TYR A 155 -0.55 14.96 14.19
C TYR A 155 -0.79 15.30 12.72
N ARG A 156 -0.65 16.59 12.40
CA ARG A 156 -0.82 17.08 11.03
C ARG A 156 0.19 16.40 10.11
N HIS A 157 -0.25 16.06 8.91
CA HIS A 157 0.56 15.33 7.95
C HIS A 157 1.97 15.91 7.78
N SER A 158 2.97 15.05 8.00
CA SER A 158 4.40 15.38 7.88
C SER A 158 4.86 16.61 8.71
N ASP A 159 4.10 17.02 9.75
CA ASP A 159 4.44 18.12 10.65
C ASP A 159 5.15 17.61 11.90
N MET A 160 6.47 17.71 11.89
CA MET A 160 7.32 17.22 12.98
C MET A 160 7.20 18.05 14.25
N ALA A 161 6.84 19.33 14.16
CA ALA A 161 6.58 20.17 15.33
C ALA A 161 5.29 19.73 16.05
N ASP A 162 4.23 19.46 15.29
CA ASP A 162 2.98 18.93 15.85
C ASP A 162 3.17 17.51 16.44
N LEU A 163 3.95 16.65 15.78
CA LEU A 163 4.34 15.33 16.32
C LEU A 163 5.07 15.50 17.67
N GLU A 164 6.04 16.40 17.75
CA GLU A 164 6.77 16.66 18.99
C GLU A 164 5.85 17.14 20.11
N ASP A 165 4.89 18.02 19.81
CA ASP A 165 3.93 18.52 20.81
C ASP A 165 2.99 17.40 21.30
N LYS A 166 2.58 16.45 20.43
CA LYS A 166 1.82 15.26 20.87
C LYS A 166 2.65 14.37 21.78
N LEU A 167 3.94 14.17 21.45
CA LEU A 167 4.86 13.39 22.27
C LEU A 167 5.10 14.04 23.66
N LYS A 168 5.25 15.37 23.72
CA LYS A 168 5.34 16.12 24.99
C LYS A 168 4.07 15.95 25.85
N ALA A 169 2.90 16.01 25.22
CA ALA A 169 1.63 15.82 25.91
C ALA A 169 1.47 14.37 26.43
N ALA A 170 2.05 13.40 25.74
CA ALA A 170 1.99 11.97 26.07
C ALA A 170 3.05 11.50 27.09
N LYS A 171 3.75 12.38 27.79
CA LYS A 171 4.88 12.03 28.69
C LYS A 171 4.52 11.03 29.81
N GLN A 172 3.25 10.95 30.20
CA GLN A 172 2.78 10.03 31.24
C GLN A 172 2.34 8.66 30.71
N ALA A 173 2.25 8.48 29.38
CA ALA A 173 1.90 7.19 28.81
C ALA A 173 3.01 6.16 29.06
N ARG A 174 2.60 4.93 29.43
CA ARG A 174 3.52 3.81 29.66
C ARG A 174 4.26 3.45 28.37
N LEU A 175 3.55 3.35 27.24
CA LEU A 175 4.09 3.11 25.90
C LEU A 175 3.55 4.19 24.96
N LYS A 176 4.42 4.78 24.19
CA LYS A 176 4.10 5.71 23.10
C LYS A 176 4.41 5.03 21.78
N LEU A 177 3.40 4.83 20.94
CA LEU A 177 3.55 4.27 19.59
C LEU A 177 3.30 5.37 18.55
N ILE A 178 4.31 5.73 17.78
CA ILE A 178 4.14 6.54 16.58
C ILE A 178 3.82 5.58 15.42
N PHE A 179 2.71 5.79 14.71
CA PHE A 179 2.35 4.99 13.56
C PHE A 179 2.20 5.87 12.32
N THR A 180 2.95 5.58 11.26
CA THR A 180 2.97 6.32 9.99
C THR A 180 3.01 5.38 8.79
N ASP A 181 2.46 5.82 7.64
CA ASP A 181 2.83 5.23 6.36
C ASP A 181 4.29 5.59 6.03
N GLY A 182 5.01 4.74 5.32
CA GLY A 182 6.33 5.03 4.76
C GLY A 182 6.23 5.87 3.50
N VAL A 183 5.28 5.51 2.62
CA VAL A 183 4.85 6.29 1.45
C VAL A 183 3.35 6.44 1.48
N PHE A 184 2.87 7.67 1.45
CA PHE A 184 1.44 8.01 1.48
C PHE A 184 0.79 7.77 0.11
N SER A 185 -0.18 6.89 0.07
CA SER A 185 -0.71 6.31 -1.16
C SER A 185 -1.41 7.28 -2.11
N MET A 186 -1.94 8.40 -1.60
CA MET A 186 -2.67 9.39 -2.39
C MET A 186 -1.81 10.58 -2.82
N GLU A 187 -0.85 10.95 -2.01
CA GLU A 187 0.09 12.05 -2.22
C GLU A 187 1.34 11.59 -2.95
N GLY A 188 1.80 10.36 -2.68
CA GLY A 188 3.04 9.82 -3.22
C GLY A 188 4.30 10.36 -2.54
N ASP A 189 4.16 11.08 -1.44
CA ASP A 189 5.29 11.58 -0.65
C ASP A 189 5.80 10.53 0.35
N ILE A 190 7.02 10.74 0.82
CA ILE A 190 7.73 9.84 1.72
C ILE A 190 7.71 10.43 3.12
N ALA A 191 7.41 9.62 4.14
CA ALA A 191 7.49 10.02 5.53
C ALA A 191 8.88 10.56 5.89
N LYS A 192 8.95 11.58 6.74
CA LYS A 192 10.20 12.15 7.25
C LYS A 192 10.82 11.22 8.31
N LEU A 193 11.14 10.00 7.92
CA LEU A 193 11.56 8.93 8.81
C LEU A 193 12.74 9.31 9.73
N PRO A 194 13.80 10.01 9.26
CA PRO A 194 14.88 10.44 10.14
C PRO A 194 14.41 11.30 11.31
N ASP A 195 13.51 12.25 11.04
CA ASP A 195 12.99 13.17 12.06
C ASP A 195 12.04 12.43 13.02
N ILE A 196 11.19 11.53 12.49
CA ILE A 196 10.28 10.70 13.29
C ILE A 196 11.09 9.83 14.25
N VAL A 197 12.14 9.14 13.78
CA VAL A 197 12.99 8.29 14.62
C VAL A 197 13.77 9.13 15.65
N ALA A 198 14.25 10.30 15.27
CA ALA A 198 14.92 11.21 16.20
C ALA A 198 14.00 11.66 17.34
N LEU A 199 12.75 12.02 17.02
CA LEU A 199 11.72 12.37 18.00
C LEU A 199 11.34 11.15 18.85
N ALA A 200 11.18 9.98 18.26
CA ALA A 200 10.87 8.75 18.97
C ALA A 200 11.93 8.46 20.04
N ARG A 201 13.22 8.51 19.67
CA ARG A 201 14.33 8.32 20.61
C ARG A 201 14.35 9.37 21.73
N LYS A 202 14.09 10.65 21.39
CA LYS A 202 14.06 11.75 22.36
C LYS A 202 12.95 11.58 23.42
N TYR A 203 11.83 11.00 23.05
CA TYR A 203 10.64 10.88 23.91
C TYR A 203 10.37 9.45 24.37
N ASP A 204 11.28 8.51 24.15
CA ASP A 204 11.13 7.09 24.47
C ASP A 204 9.83 6.51 23.88
N ALA A 205 9.70 6.62 22.57
CA ALA A 205 8.58 6.13 21.79
C ALA A 205 9.02 5.04 20.79
N VAL A 206 8.11 4.15 20.47
CA VAL A 206 8.26 3.09 19.45
C VAL A 206 7.75 3.59 18.12
N VAL A 207 8.44 3.28 17.03
CA VAL A 207 8.02 3.62 15.67
C VAL A 207 7.48 2.40 14.96
N ALA A 208 6.20 2.43 14.56
CA ALA A 208 5.61 1.52 13.59
C ALA A 208 5.43 2.24 12.24
N MET A 209 5.77 1.55 11.15
CA MET A 209 5.67 2.11 9.81
C MET A 209 5.00 1.09 8.87
N ASP A 210 3.92 1.52 8.20
CA ASP A 210 3.35 0.77 7.08
C ASP A 210 4.11 1.12 5.80
N ASP A 211 4.91 0.18 5.33
CA ASP A 211 5.80 0.33 4.19
C ASP A 211 5.20 -0.27 2.89
N SER A 212 3.89 -0.44 2.83
CA SER A 212 3.16 -1.12 1.74
C SER A 212 3.34 -0.49 0.36
N HIS A 213 3.62 0.80 0.27
CA HIS A 213 3.91 1.50 -0.99
C HIS A 213 5.41 1.71 -1.22
N ALA A 214 6.27 1.29 -0.28
CA ALA A 214 7.71 1.47 -0.36
C ALA A 214 8.48 0.14 -0.44
N THR A 215 8.03 -0.92 0.22
CA THR A 215 8.65 -2.25 0.11
C THR A 215 8.58 -2.77 -1.33
N GLY A 216 9.72 -3.07 -1.93
CA GLY A 216 9.88 -3.35 -3.36
C GLY A 216 10.03 -2.10 -4.24
N VAL A 217 9.90 -0.89 -3.69
CA VAL A 217 9.79 0.36 -4.45
C VAL A 217 10.87 1.37 -4.10
N LEU A 218 11.15 1.60 -2.83
CA LEU A 218 12.13 2.58 -2.35
C LEU A 218 13.44 1.91 -1.92
N GLY A 219 14.49 2.74 -1.88
CA GLY A 219 15.85 2.29 -1.64
C GLY A 219 16.52 1.77 -2.91
N ARG A 220 17.83 1.54 -2.84
CA ARG A 220 18.61 1.09 -4.00
C ARG A 220 18.27 -0.35 -4.42
N THR A 221 17.86 -1.17 -3.47
CA THR A 221 17.56 -2.60 -3.67
C THR A 221 16.08 -2.94 -3.38
N GLY A 222 15.24 -1.92 -3.16
CA GLY A 222 13.81 -2.10 -2.95
C GLY A 222 13.42 -2.52 -1.53
N ARG A 223 14.28 -2.30 -0.54
CA ARG A 223 14.02 -2.69 0.86
C ARG A 223 13.16 -1.69 1.63
N GLY A 224 12.61 -0.69 0.94
CA GLY A 224 11.62 0.23 1.46
C GLY A 224 12.19 1.53 2.00
N THR A 225 11.35 2.25 2.74
CA THR A 225 11.65 3.59 3.27
C THR A 225 12.87 3.60 4.20
N ALA A 226 13.08 2.56 4.99
CA ALA A 226 14.24 2.47 5.86
C ALA A 226 15.56 2.38 5.06
N GLU A 227 15.59 1.66 3.94
CA GLU A 227 16.77 1.65 3.05
C GLU A 227 16.97 3.00 2.38
N HIS A 228 15.88 3.64 1.93
CA HIS A 228 15.94 4.95 1.27
C HIS A 228 16.70 5.99 2.11
N TYR A 229 16.49 5.97 3.42
CA TYR A 229 17.17 6.88 4.36
C TYR A 229 18.42 6.28 5.02
N ALA A 230 18.92 5.13 4.56
CA ALA A 230 20.05 4.41 5.20
C ALA A 230 19.80 4.10 6.69
N MET A 231 18.56 3.77 7.05
CA MET A 231 18.10 3.53 8.43
C MET A 231 17.59 2.11 8.66
N LEU A 232 18.07 1.13 7.88
CA LEU A 232 17.73 -0.29 8.10
C LEU A 232 18.07 -0.71 9.53
N GLY A 233 17.11 -1.40 10.20
CA GLY A 233 17.24 -1.81 11.60
C GLY A 233 16.99 -0.70 12.62
N GLN A 234 16.53 0.50 12.21
CA GLN A 234 16.24 1.61 13.10
C GLN A 234 14.75 1.90 13.28
N VAL A 235 13.88 1.19 12.58
CA VAL A 235 12.44 1.21 12.75
C VAL A 235 12.05 -0.01 13.55
N ASP A 236 11.27 0.18 14.63
CA ASP A 236 10.97 -0.89 15.58
C ASP A 236 9.99 -1.92 15.01
N ILE A 237 8.99 -1.44 14.25
CA ILE A 237 7.93 -2.27 13.67
C ILE A 237 7.69 -1.83 12.23
N ILE A 238 7.76 -2.77 11.31
CA ILE A 238 7.40 -2.55 9.90
C ILE A 238 6.22 -3.45 9.57
N THR A 239 5.13 -2.88 9.06
CA THR A 239 4.08 -3.62 8.38
C THR A 239 4.19 -3.39 6.88
N SER A 240 3.82 -4.37 6.06
CA SER A 240 3.79 -4.19 4.61
C SER A 240 2.95 -5.25 3.93
N THR A 241 2.67 -5.04 2.64
CA THR A 241 1.81 -5.90 1.84
C THR A 241 2.61 -6.78 0.87
N LEU A 242 2.09 -7.99 0.63
CA LEU A 242 2.51 -8.86 -0.46
C LEU A 242 1.61 -8.69 -1.72
N GLY A 243 0.57 -7.88 -1.60
CA GLY A 243 -0.41 -7.62 -2.67
C GLY A 243 -0.05 -6.46 -3.61
N LYS A 244 1.21 -5.99 -3.61
CA LYS A 244 1.68 -4.89 -4.47
C LYS A 244 2.98 -5.28 -5.20
N ALA A 245 4.10 -4.60 -4.93
CA ALA A 245 5.38 -4.84 -5.61
C ALA A 245 5.91 -6.28 -5.45
N LEU A 246 5.63 -6.93 -4.33
CA LEU A 246 6.10 -8.29 -4.04
C LEU A 246 5.13 -9.38 -4.56
N GLY A 247 4.86 -9.36 -5.86
CA GLY A 247 4.09 -10.40 -6.56
C GLY A 247 2.60 -10.11 -6.75
N GLY A 248 2.05 -9.09 -6.06
CA GLY A 248 0.70 -8.56 -6.33
C GLY A 248 -0.47 -9.50 -6.00
N ALA A 249 -0.25 -10.63 -5.33
CA ALA A 249 -1.32 -11.58 -5.06
C ALA A 249 -2.18 -11.14 -3.85
N ALA A 250 -1.80 -11.53 -2.67
CA ALA A 250 -2.46 -11.21 -1.41
C ALA A 250 -1.45 -11.36 -0.27
N GLY A 251 -1.88 -11.03 0.95
CA GLY A 251 -1.04 -11.16 2.11
C GLY A 251 -0.43 -9.85 2.58
N GLY A 252 0.04 -9.89 3.79
CA GLY A 252 0.80 -8.84 4.44
C GLY A 252 1.66 -9.45 5.53
N PHE A 253 2.48 -8.62 6.16
CA PHE A 253 3.33 -9.07 7.25
C PHE A 253 3.59 -7.93 8.24
N THR A 254 3.93 -8.33 9.47
CA THR A 254 4.54 -7.46 10.47
C THR A 254 5.95 -7.97 10.72
N ALA A 255 6.95 -7.09 10.70
CA ALA A 255 8.34 -7.40 10.98
C ALA A 255 8.88 -6.50 12.12
N GLY A 256 9.80 -7.04 12.92
CA GLY A 256 10.38 -6.35 14.05
C GLY A 256 11.23 -7.29 14.90
N PRO A 257 11.37 -7.03 16.23
CA PRO A 257 12.04 -7.95 17.15
C PRO A 257 11.36 -9.32 17.21
N ALA A 258 12.11 -10.39 17.49
CA ALA A 258 11.56 -11.74 17.60
C ALA A 258 10.43 -11.83 18.63
N ALA A 259 10.58 -11.17 19.77
CA ALA A 259 9.55 -11.08 20.82
C ALA A 259 8.23 -10.48 20.32
N LEU A 260 8.26 -9.54 19.35
CA LEU A 260 7.05 -8.99 18.76
C LEU A 260 6.31 -10.07 17.96
N ALA A 261 7.01 -10.80 17.09
CA ALA A 261 6.39 -11.86 16.27
C ALA A 261 5.79 -12.95 17.15
N ASP A 262 6.50 -13.35 18.20
CA ASP A 262 6.01 -14.31 19.19
C ASP A 262 4.76 -13.80 19.91
N TYR A 263 4.79 -12.55 20.36
CA TYR A 263 3.66 -11.95 21.07
C TYR A 263 2.41 -11.83 20.18
N LEU A 264 2.58 -11.39 18.93
CA LEU A 264 1.50 -11.32 17.94
C LEU A 264 0.92 -12.72 17.63
N THR A 265 1.77 -13.74 17.58
CA THR A 265 1.32 -15.14 17.41
C THR A 265 0.40 -15.59 18.57
N GLN A 266 0.65 -15.14 19.80
CA GLN A 266 -0.14 -15.49 20.97
C GLN A 266 -1.43 -14.67 21.11
N ARG A 267 -1.47 -13.43 20.62
CA ARG A 267 -2.49 -12.46 21.00
C ARG A 267 -3.23 -11.79 19.86
N SER A 268 -2.63 -11.72 18.68
CA SER A 268 -3.22 -11.01 17.54
C SER A 268 -4.46 -11.76 17.03
N ARG A 269 -5.63 -11.15 17.14
CA ARG A 269 -6.89 -11.78 16.74
C ARG A 269 -6.92 -12.25 15.27
N PRO A 270 -6.40 -11.50 14.28
CA PRO A 270 -6.28 -11.98 12.91
C PRO A 270 -5.42 -13.25 12.77
N GLN A 271 -4.41 -13.45 13.60
CA GLN A 271 -3.62 -14.68 13.62
C GLN A 271 -4.38 -15.85 14.25
N LEU A 272 -5.13 -15.58 15.30
CA LEU A 272 -5.82 -16.61 16.07
C LEU A 272 -7.13 -17.08 15.43
N PHE A 273 -7.77 -16.23 14.61
CA PHE A 273 -9.15 -16.47 14.14
C PHE A 273 -9.34 -16.39 12.62
N SER A 274 -8.27 -16.11 11.85
CA SER A 274 -8.28 -16.18 10.39
C SER A 274 -7.39 -17.30 9.89
N ASN A 275 -7.82 -18.01 8.85
CA ASN A 275 -6.98 -19.01 8.20
C ASN A 275 -5.64 -18.40 7.77
N ALA A 276 -4.61 -19.24 7.75
CA ALA A 276 -3.28 -18.81 7.32
C ALA A 276 -3.27 -18.44 5.82
N LEU A 277 -2.27 -17.66 5.43
CA LEU A 277 -2.01 -17.30 4.03
C LEU A 277 -1.94 -18.56 3.16
N PRO A 278 -2.67 -18.66 2.03
CA PRO A 278 -2.61 -19.84 1.17
C PRO A 278 -1.18 -20.17 0.70
N PRO A 279 -0.80 -21.45 0.60
CA PRO A 279 0.55 -21.85 0.21
C PRO A 279 0.98 -21.31 -1.15
N THR A 280 0.06 -21.24 -2.12
CA THR A 280 0.30 -20.67 -3.45
C THR A 280 0.73 -19.22 -3.37
N VAL A 281 0.08 -18.43 -2.51
CA VAL A 281 0.42 -17.03 -2.28
C VAL A 281 1.76 -16.91 -1.55
N ALA A 282 1.99 -17.74 -0.53
CA ALA A 282 3.25 -17.76 0.21
C ALA A 282 4.44 -18.13 -0.71
N GLY A 283 4.29 -19.12 -1.58
CA GLY A 283 5.31 -19.53 -2.55
C GLY A 283 5.59 -18.44 -3.60
N SER A 284 4.54 -17.82 -4.14
CA SER A 284 4.68 -16.71 -5.07
C SER A 284 5.38 -15.50 -4.42
N ALA A 285 4.99 -15.13 -3.20
CA ALA A 285 5.57 -14.01 -2.48
C ALA A 285 7.06 -14.26 -2.13
N LEU A 286 7.41 -15.47 -1.70
CA LEU A 286 8.80 -15.86 -1.45
C LEU A 286 9.65 -15.72 -2.72
N ALA A 287 9.15 -16.22 -3.86
CA ALA A 287 9.84 -16.08 -5.13
C ALA A 287 9.97 -14.61 -5.56
N ALA A 288 8.93 -13.79 -5.33
CA ALA A 288 8.99 -12.37 -5.63
C ALA A 288 10.05 -11.63 -4.80
N VAL A 289 10.15 -11.88 -3.48
CA VAL A 289 11.21 -11.33 -2.62
C VAL A 289 12.58 -11.71 -3.15
N GLN A 290 12.80 -13.00 -3.44
CA GLN A 290 14.06 -13.50 -3.98
C GLN A 290 14.39 -12.92 -5.36
N TYR A 291 13.35 -12.71 -6.19
CA TYR A 291 13.49 -12.09 -7.52
C TYR A 291 13.97 -10.64 -7.42
N VAL A 292 13.32 -9.83 -6.58
CA VAL A 292 13.72 -8.42 -6.36
C VAL A 292 15.16 -8.33 -5.85
N GLN A 293 15.59 -9.21 -4.94
CA GLN A 293 16.96 -9.26 -4.43
C GLN A 293 18.01 -9.51 -5.53
N ARG A 294 17.66 -10.31 -6.55
CA ARG A 294 18.53 -10.60 -7.69
C ARG A 294 18.45 -9.56 -8.80
N HIS A 295 17.38 -8.76 -8.84
CA HIS A 295 17.04 -7.83 -9.91
C HIS A 295 16.80 -6.40 -9.39
N PRO A 296 17.78 -5.77 -8.70
CA PRO A 296 17.63 -4.41 -8.19
C PRO A 296 17.44 -3.36 -9.31
N GLU A 297 17.83 -3.67 -10.54
CA GLU A 297 17.61 -2.82 -11.73
C GLU A 297 16.13 -2.54 -12.00
N LEU A 298 15.21 -3.37 -11.51
CA LEU A 298 13.77 -3.12 -11.61
C LEU A 298 13.37 -1.86 -10.83
N VAL A 299 13.95 -1.66 -9.65
CA VAL A 299 13.68 -0.48 -8.83
C VAL A 299 14.21 0.77 -9.55
N THR A 300 15.42 0.72 -10.10
CA THR A 300 15.99 1.83 -10.88
C THR A 300 15.10 2.20 -12.07
N ARG A 301 14.70 1.21 -12.86
CA ARG A 301 13.81 1.40 -14.01
C ARG A 301 12.45 1.98 -13.62
N LEU A 302 11.88 1.52 -12.50
CA LEU A 302 10.63 2.05 -11.97
C LEU A 302 10.73 3.56 -11.69
N HIS A 303 11.80 4.00 -11.04
CA HIS A 303 12.04 5.42 -10.74
C HIS A 303 12.34 6.25 -12.01
N GLU A 304 13.06 5.69 -12.98
CA GLU A 304 13.26 6.33 -14.29
C GLU A 304 11.94 6.55 -15.03
N HIS A 305 11.06 5.56 -15.03
CA HIS A 305 9.72 5.68 -15.60
C HIS A 305 8.88 6.75 -14.89
N ALA A 306 8.91 6.77 -13.56
CA ALA A 306 8.17 7.75 -12.77
C ALA A 306 8.64 9.18 -13.05
N ARG A 307 9.96 9.40 -13.07
CA ARG A 307 10.57 10.71 -13.38
C ARG A 307 10.18 11.15 -14.80
N TYR A 308 10.41 10.29 -15.78
CA TYR A 308 10.05 10.59 -17.18
C TYR A 308 8.58 10.96 -17.32
N PHE A 309 7.68 10.16 -16.78
CA PHE A 309 6.24 10.39 -16.91
C PHE A 309 5.82 11.70 -16.24
N ARG A 310 6.34 12.00 -15.04
CA ARG A 310 6.09 13.26 -14.32
C ARG A 310 6.58 14.49 -15.09
N GLU A 311 7.80 14.46 -15.62
CA GLU A 311 8.38 15.54 -16.42
C GLU A 311 7.56 15.80 -17.69
N ARG A 312 7.14 14.72 -18.38
CA ARG A 312 6.34 14.86 -19.60
C ARG A 312 4.92 15.38 -19.32
N LEU A 313 4.29 14.99 -18.21
CA LEU A 313 3.00 15.57 -17.81
C LEU A 313 3.12 17.08 -17.51
N LEU A 314 4.17 17.49 -16.82
CA LEU A 314 4.46 18.92 -16.61
C LEU A 314 4.63 19.68 -17.93
N ALA A 315 5.39 19.12 -18.88
CA ALA A 315 5.59 19.70 -20.21
C ALA A 315 4.30 19.80 -21.02
N LEU A 316 3.32 18.92 -20.75
CA LEU A 316 1.99 18.99 -21.38
C LEU A 316 1.07 20.03 -20.72
N GLY A 317 1.44 20.63 -19.58
CA GLY A 317 0.64 21.62 -18.87
C GLY A 317 -0.16 21.04 -17.69
N PHE A 318 -0.09 19.75 -17.41
CA PHE A 318 -0.68 19.17 -16.20
C PHE A 318 0.10 19.53 -14.95
N LYS A 319 -0.54 19.37 -13.78
CA LYS A 319 0.03 19.69 -12.47
C LYS A 319 0.19 18.42 -11.61
N PRO A 320 1.12 17.51 -11.93
CA PRO A 320 1.41 16.40 -11.03
C PRO A 320 2.02 16.93 -9.73
N LEU A 321 1.69 16.28 -8.60
CA LEU A 321 2.37 16.60 -7.35
C LEU A 321 3.86 16.29 -7.46
N PRO A 322 4.72 17.14 -6.85
CA PRO A 322 6.15 16.85 -6.76
C PRO A 322 6.41 15.59 -5.94
N GLY A 323 7.51 14.92 -6.20
CA GLY A 323 7.92 13.71 -5.46
C GLY A 323 8.73 12.76 -6.32
N ASP A 324 9.39 11.80 -5.65
CA ASP A 324 10.34 10.86 -6.27
C ASP A 324 9.79 9.43 -6.33
N THR A 325 8.54 9.20 -5.87
CA THR A 325 7.92 7.87 -5.90
C THR A 325 7.23 7.57 -7.24
N PRO A 326 6.95 6.30 -7.55
CA PRO A 326 6.21 5.92 -8.75
C PRO A 326 4.70 6.22 -8.66
N VAL A 327 4.23 6.79 -7.58
CA VAL A 327 2.88 7.35 -7.47
C VAL A 327 2.92 8.79 -7.97
N VAL A 328 2.20 9.06 -9.07
CA VAL A 328 2.18 10.37 -9.74
C VAL A 328 0.75 10.91 -9.75
N PRO A 329 0.33 11.65 -8.71
CA PRO A 329 -1.00 12.25 -8.65
C PRO A 329 -1.05 13.51 -9.51
N VAL A 330 -2.02 13.58 -10.42
CA VAL A 330 -2.30 14.75 -11.26
C VAL A 330 -3.52 15.47 -10.71
N ILE A 331 -3.31 16.64 -10.13
CA ILE A 331 -4.37 17.39 -9.47
C ILE A 331 -5.31 18.04 -10.49
N LEU A 332 -6.61 17.84 -10.30
CA LEU A 332 -7.67 18.38 -11.15
C LEU A 332 -8.64 19.29 -10.38
N GLY A 333 -8.68 19.18 -9.05
CA GLY A 333 -9.53 19.98 -8.18
C GLY A 333 -10.93 19.36 -7.97
N GLU A 334 -11.75 19.29 -9.01
CA GLU A 334 -13.14 18.86 -8.92
C GLU A 334 -13.32 17.35 -9.15
N THR A 335 -14.12 16.68 -8.29
CA THR A 335 -14.38 15.24 -8.36
C THR A 335 -14.97 14.83 -9.71
N ALA A 336 -15.97 15.55 -10.21
CA ALA A 336 -16.59 15.25 -11.50
C ALA A 336 -15.60 15.38 -12.67
N GLN A 337 -14.62 16.27 -12.57
CA GLN A 337 -13.57 16.44 -13.58
C GLN A 337 -12.60 15.25 -13.59
N ALA A 338 -12.19 14.78 -12.41
CA ALA A 338 -11.33 13.60 -12.27
C ALA A 338 -12.01 12.33 -12.81
N ILE A 339 -13.30 12.16 -12.56
CA ILE A 339 -14.08 11.03 -13.07
C ILE A 339 -14.19 11.11 -14.60
N ARG A 340 -14.63 12.25 -15.15
CA ARG A 340 -14.75 12.42 -16.62
C ARG A 340 -13.41 12.20 -17.32
N MET A 341 -12.30 12.68 -16.74
CA MET A 341 -10.98 12.47 -17.32
C MET A 341 -10.57 11.00 -17.28
N SER A 342 -10.84 10.27 -16.18
CA SER A 342 -10.49 8.85 -16.09
C SER A 342 -11.30 7.98 -17.07
N GLU A 343 -12.59 8.28 -17.28
CA GLU A 343 -13.43 7.62 -18.28
C GLU A 343 -12.95 7.90 -19.71
N ALA A 344 -12.66 9.16 -20.02
CA ALA A 344 -12.15 9.54 -21.34
C ALA A 344 -10.77 8.94 -21.64
N LEU A 345 -9.89 8.81 -20.65
CA LEU A 345 -8.60 8.12 -20.80
C LEU A 345 -8.79 6.62 -21.02
N LEU A 346 -9.78 6.01 -20.37
CA LEU A 346 -10.10 4.61 -20.60
C LEU A 346 -10.63 4.37 -22.03
N ASP A 347 -11.43 5.28 -22.57
CA ASP A 347 -11.89 5.26 -23.97
C ASP A 347 -10.71 5.37 -24.96
N GLU A 348 -9.62 6.02 -24.57
CA GLU A 348 -8.36 6.13 -25.30
C GLU A 348 -7.39 4.95 -25.05
N GLY A 349 -7.81 3.92 -24.32
CA GLY A 349 -7.00 2.74 -24.04
C GLY A 349 -6.01 2.91 -22.86
N VAL A 350 -6.23 3.87 -21.96
CA VAL A 350 -5.40 4.11 -20.78
C VAL A 350 -6.22 3.98 -19.51
N PHE A 351 -5.96 2.95 -18.72
CA PHE A 351 -6.68 2.72 -17.48
C PHE A 351 -6.02 3.44 -16.30
N VAL A 352 -6.66 4.50 -15.86
CA VAL A 352 -6.36 5.26 -14.65
C VAL A 352 -7.60 5.38 -13.78
N THR A 353 -7.42 5.76 -12.52
CA THR A 353 -8.53 5.99 -11.58
C THR A 353 -8.57 7.43 -11.14
N GLY A 354 -9.73 8.06 -11.27
CA GLY A 354 -10.02 9.36 -10.69
C GLY A 354 -10.41 9.19 -9.22
N PHE A 355 -9.81 9.99 -8.35
CA PHE A 355 -10.13 10.04 -6.92
C PHE A 355 -10.69 11.41 -6.56
N GLY A 356 -11.80 11.42 -5.85
CA GLY A 356 -12.45 12.60 -5.31
C GLY A 356 -12.87 12.41 -3.86
N TYR A 357 -13.60 13.36 -3.32
CA TYR A 357 -14.18 13.25 -1.99
C TYR A 357 -15.08 11.99 -1.91
N PRO A 358 -15.09 11.23 -0.79
CA PRO A 358 -14.33 11.45 0.47
C PRO A 358 -12.94 10.80 0.51
N VAL A 359 -12.43 10.22 -0.58
CA VAL A 359 -11.13 9.54 -0.62
C VAL A 359 -9.98 10.53 -0.50
N VAL A 360 -10.15 11.72 -1.09
CA VAL A 360 -9.26 12.87 -0.95
C VAL A 360 -10.07 14.09 -0.51
N PRO A 361 -9.45 15.12 0.10
CA PRO A 361 -10.16 16.31 0.52
C PRO A 361 -10.90 17.00 -0.63
N GLN A 362 -11.97 17.72 -0.31
CA GLN A 362 -12.72 18.51 -1.28
C GLN A 362 -11.81 19.56 -1.95
N GLY A 363 -11.91 19.73 -3.26
CA GLY A 363 -11.03 20.60 -4.04
C GLY A 363 -9.67 19.99 -4.39
N HIS A 364 -9.39 18.74 -3.97
CA HIS A 364 -8.14 18.04 -4.21
C HIS A 364 -8.30 16.77 -5.04
N ALA A 365 -9.38 16.68 -5.83
CA ALA A 365 -9.59 15.55 -6.71
C ALA A 365 -8.46 15.41 -7.73
N ARG A 366 -8.13 14.18 -8.08
CA ARG A 366 -6.95 13.83 -8.87
C ARG A 366 -7.11 12.56 -9.68
N ILE A 367 -6.35 12.45 -10.76
CA ILE A 367 -5.98 11.17 -11.35
C ILE A 367 -4.71 10.69 -10.65
N ARG A 368 -4.71 9.48 -10.12
CA ARG A 368 -3.49 8.88 -9.54
C ARG A 368 -2.89 7.89 -10.52
N CYS A 369 -1.78 8.27 -11.15
CA CYS A 369 -1.01 7.37 -11.99
C CYS A 369 -0.01 6.58 -11.14
N GLN A 370 0.06 5.27 -11.34
CA GLN A 370 1.04 4.38 -10.72
C GLN A 370 1.88 3.73 -11.81
N LEU A 371 3.17 4.03 -11.80
CA LEU A 371 4.10 3.49 -12.78
C LEU A 371 4.55 2.08 -12.38
N SER A 372 4.95 1.31 -13.39
CA SER A 372 5.50 -0.03 -13.22
C SER A 372 6.83 -0.15 -13.94
N ALA A 373 7.74 -0.95 -13.40
CA ALA A 373 8.97 -1.34 -14.07
C ALA A 373 8.72 -2.16 -15.36
N ALA A 374 7.51 -2.73 -15.48
CA ALA A 374 7.09 -3.48 -16.67
C ALA A 374 6.59 -2.60 -17.84
N HIS A 375 6.32 -1.29 -17.61
CA HIS A 375 6.00 -0.41 -18.72
C HIS A 375 7.19 -0.30 -19.68
N THR A 376 6.90 -0.23 -20.98
CA THR A 376 7.88 0.19 -21.98
C THR A 376 7.83 1.70 -22.18
N ARG A 377 8.81 2.25 -22.88
CA ARG A 377 8.79 3.67 -23.27
C ARG A 377 7.59 3.97 -24.17
N GLU A 378 7.26 3.06 -25.06
CA GLU A 378 6.12 3.14 -25.97
C GLU A 378 4.79 3.16 -25.21
N ASP A 379 4.65 2.39 -24.12
CA ASP A 379 3.47 2.42 -23.26
C ASP A 379 3.29 3.80 -22.60
N LEU A 380 4.38 4.35 -22.08
CA LEU A 380 4.36 5.66 -21.44
C LEU A 380 4.06 6.78 -22.45
N ASP A 381 4.65 6.73 -23.63
CA ASP A 381 4.41 7.72 -24.69
C ASP A 381 2.98 7.62 -25.24
N PHE A 382 2.44 6.41 -25.40
CA PHE A 382 1.05 6.19 -25.74
C PHE A 382 0.11 6.81 -24.70
N ALA A 383 0.36 6.55 -23.43
CA ALA A 383 -0.43 7.13 -22.33
C ALA A 383 -0.35 8.66 -22.31
N LEU A 384 0.86 9.25 -22.44
CA LEU A 384 1.05 10.70 -22.52
C LEU A 384 0.33 11.32 -23.72
N GLY A 385 0.30 10.63 -24.86
CA GLY A 385 -0.49 11.02 -26.03
C GLY A 385 -1.99 11.08 -25.72
N ALA A 386 -2.52 10.08 -25.01
CA ALA A 386 -3.92 10.06 -24.56
C ALA A 386 -4.20 11.20 -23.57
N PHE A 387 -3.32 11.41 -22.58
CA PHE A 387 -3.42 12.54 -21.63
C PHE A 387 -3.50 13.87 -22.37
N ARG A 388 -2.65 14.10 -23.38
CA ARG A 388 -2.69 15.33 -24.20
C ARG A 388 -4.03 15.50 -24.89
N ARG A 389 -4.51 14.47 -25.64
CA ARG A 389 -5.78 14.56 -26.38
C ARG A 389 -6.96 14.81 -25.44
N VAL A 390 -7.05 14.03 -24.37
CA VAL A 390 -8.13 14.16 -23.39
C VAL A 390 -8.05 15.48 -22.65
N GLY A 391 -6.86 15.90 -22.22
CA GLY A 391 -6.63 17.17 -21.53
C GLY A 391 -7.06 18.37 -22.36
N THR A 392 -6.67 18.42 -23.64
CA THR A 392 -7.09 19.46 -24.59
C THR A 392 -8.62 19.44 -24.81
N LYS A 393 -9.20 18.24 -25.04
CA LYS A 393 -10.66 18.08 -25.24
C LYS A 393 -11.48 18.56 -24.05
N LEU A 394 -10.98 18.38 -22.84
CA LEU A 394 -11.66 18.77 -21.60
C LEU A 394 -11.27 20.18 -21.10
N GLY A 395 -10.40 20.89 -21.84
CA GLY A 395 -9.94 22.24 -21.45
C GLY A 395 -9.10 22.26 -20.17
N LEU A 396 -8.31 21.21 -19.93
CA LEU A 396 -7.45 21.05 -18.74
C LEU A 396 -6.02 21.54 -19.00
N ILE A 397 -5.63 21.58 -20.26
CA ILE A 397 -4.34 22.05 -20.77
C ILE A 397 -4.54 22.81 -22.09
#